data_355259bd1f5fdfef08cb45350fe9c521
#
_entry.id   355259bd1f5fdfef08cb45350fe9c521
#
_cell.length_a   1.000
_cell.length_b   1.000
_cell.length_c   1.000
_cell.angle_alpha   90.00
_cell.angle_beta   90.00
_cell.angle_gamma   90.00
#
_symmetry.space_group_name_H-M   'P 1'
#
loop_
_entity.id
_entity.type
_entity.pdbx_description
1 polymer ?
#
loop_
_entity_poly.entity_id
_entity_poly.type
_entity_poly.pdbx_seq_one_letter_code
_entity_poly.pdbx_strand_id
1 'polypeptide(L)'
;PHRQKIAKLRGMETLHGASLERVDPAIFGLIGREEQRQRDNLELIASENIASAAVREAMGTVLTDKYAEGYPGRRYYGGCSVVDEVESLAIERVTKLFGATYANVQPHSGAQANMAVYFAFLKPGDTIMAMNLAHGGHLTHGSPVNFSGQLYNVVPYGVDAESERIDYDEFARLAKEHKPKMIVAGASSYARVIDWKRFRKIADAVGAYLFVDMAHYAGLVAAG
;
A
#
# COMPACT_ATOMS: atom_id res chain seq x y z
N PRO A 1 36.85 28.20 19.60
CA PRO A 1 36.16 27.31 18.63
C PRO A 1 35.55 26.07 19.30
N HIS A 2 36.24 25.40 20.22
CA HIS A 2 35.75 24.16 20.85
C HIS A 2 34.53 24.38 21.77
N ARG A 3 34.55 25.43 22.58
CA ARG A 3 33.41 25.79 23.48
C ARG A 3 32.14 26.19 22.69
N GLN A 4 32.31 26.88 21.57
CA GLN A 4 31.17 27.23 20.70
C GLN A 4 30.56 26.01 20.01
N LYS A 5 31.39 25.02 19.64
CA LYS A 5 30.93 23.74 19.05
C LYS A 5 30.16 22.92 20.09
N ILE A 6 30.63 22.89 21.34
CA ILE A 6 29.96 22.18 22.46
C ILE A 6 28.63 22.91 22.82
N ALA A 7 28.59 24.24 22.83
CA ALA A 7 27.36 24.98 23.06
C ALA A 7 26.32 24.77 21.96
N LYS A 8 26.77 24.68 20.72
CA LYS A 8 25.90 24.34 19.59
C LYS A 8 25.36 22.91 19.67
N LEU A 9 26.18 21.94 20.10
CA LEU A 9 25.75 20.56 20.35
C LEU A 9 24.75 20.47 21.51
N ARG A 10 24.97 21.19 22.61
CA ARG A 10 24.00 21.27 23.74
C ARG A 10 22.70 21.96 23.36
N GLY A 11 22.74 22.95 22.47
CA GLY A 11 21.54 23.59 21.91
C GLY A 11 20.75 22.57 21.00
N MET A 12 21.45 21.70 20.28
CA MET A 12 20.83 20.62 19.51
C MET A 12 20.22 19.55 20.42
N GLU A 13 20.89 19.17 21.52
CA GLU A 13 20.33 18.23 22.51
C GLU A 13 19.03 18.75 23.13
N THR A 14 18.92 20.07 23.39
CA THR A 14 17.67 20.65 23.89
C THR A 14 16.56 20.72 22.86
N LEU A 15 16.87 20.80 21.55
CA LEU A 15 15.90 20.75 20.47
C LEU A 15 15.44 19.30 20.20
N HIS A 16 16.36 18.34 20.18
CA HIS A 16 16.03 16.92 19.97
C HIS A 16 15.21 16.32 21.11
N GLY A 17 15.30 16.84 22.33
CA GLY A 17 14.52 16.40 23.48
C GLY A 17 13.26 17.22 23.76
N ALA A 18 12.99 18.27 23.00
CA ALA A 18 11.83 19.11 23.23
C ALA A 18 10.54 18.50 22.66
N SER A 19 9.43 18.63 23.39
CA SER A 19 8.12 18.20 22.92
C SER A 19 7.63 19.02 21.71
N LEU A 20 6.77 18.45 20.89
CA LEU A 20 6.14 19.15 19.77
C LEU A 20 5.40 20.40 20.22
N GLU A 21 4.70 20.35 21.35
CA GLU A 21 3.99 21.48 21.95
C GLU A 21 4.91 22.70 22.17
N ARG A 22 6.15 22.43 22.59
CA ARG A 22 7.14 23.48 22.86
C ARG A 22 7.78 24.03 21.58
N VAL A 23 8.04 23.13 20.58
CA VAL A 23 8.76 23.50 19.35
C VAL A 23 7.82 24.11 18.32
N ASP A 24 6.64 23.55 18.19
CA ASP A 24 5.61 23.98 17.24
C ASP A 24 4.20 23.85 17.85
N PRO A 25 3.79 24.81 18.69
CA PRO A 25 2.48 24.81 19.32
C PRO A 25 1.33 24.90 18.31
N ALA A 26 1.59 25.42 17.10
CA ALA A 26 0.57 25.52 16.05
C ALA A 26 0.21 24.13 15.51
N ILE A 27 1.21 23.33 15.14
CA ILE A 27 1.01 21.95 14.70
C ILE A 27 0.45 21.08 15.84
N PHE A 28 0.96 21.25 17.06
CA PHE A 28 0.43 20.54 18.24
C PHE A 28 -1.07 20.78 18.42
N GLY A 29 -1.51 22.04 18.33
CA GLY A 29 -2.93 22.40 18.40
C GLY A 29 -3.77 21.88 17.26
N LEU A 30 -3.21 21.80 16.03
CA LEU A 30 -3.88 21.20 14.87
C LEU A 30 -4.11 19.70 15.05
N ILE A 31 -3.12 18.98 15.56
CA ILE A 31 -3.23 17.53 15.86
C ILE A 31 -4.34 17.30 16.89
N GLY A 32 -4.40 18.09 17.96
CA GLY A 32 -5.45 17.96 18.97
C GLY A 32 -6.86 18.20 18.40
N ARG A 33 -7.00 19.17 17.47
CA ARG A 33 -8.27 19.42 16.78
C ARG A 33 -8.66 18.25 15.86
N GLU A 34 -7.71 17.64 15.16
CA GLU A 34 -7.96 16.47 14.32
C GLU A 34 -8.34 15.25 15.16
N GLU A 35 -7.68 15.02 16.30
CA GLU A 35 -8.09 13.96 17.23
C GLU A 35 -9.52 14.15 17.73
N GLN A 36 -9.91 15.38 18.03
CA GLN A 36 -11.29 15.69 18.43
C GLN A 36 -12.26 15.46 17.28
N ARG A 37 -11.92 15.90 16.06
CA ARG A 37 -12.73 15.66 14.87
C ARG A 37 -13.00 14.16 14.67
N GLN A 38 -11.98 13.33 14.77
CA GLN A 38 -12.12 11.86 14.62
C GLN A 38 -12.98 11.24 15.73
N ARG A 39 -12.98 11.78 16.93
CA ARG A 39 -13.87 11.31 18.02
C ARG A 39 -15.32 11.70 17.83
N ASP A 40 -15.57 12.88 17.26
CA ASP A 40 -16.89 13.46 17.14
C ASP A 40 -17.63 13.05 15.86
N ASN A 41 -16.93 12.43 14.90
CA ASN A 41 -17.48 12.08 13.60
C ASN A 41 -17.33 10.58 13.29
N LEU A 42 -18.24 10.07 12.48
CA LEU A 42 -18.12 8.74 11.89
C LEU A 42 -17.41 8.86 10.55
N GLU A 43 -16.26 8.18 10.43
CA GLU A 43 -15.53 8.11 9.18
C GLU A 43 -16.21 7.09 8.25
N LEU A 44 -16.64 7.57 7.07
CA LEU A 44 -17.33 6.74 6.07
C LEU A 44 -16.48 6.50 4.80
N ILE A 45 -15.21 6.90 4.82
CA ILE A 45 -14.27 6.61 3.74
C ILE A 45 -13.73 5.20 3.96
N ALA A 46 -14.08 4.28 3.07
CA ALA A 46 -13.79 2.85 3.21
C ALA A 46 -12.30 2.50 3.32
N SER A 47 -11.42 3.35 2.82
CA SER A 47 -9.95 3.18 2.89
C SER A 47 -9.33 3.67 4.20
N GLU A 48 -10.05 4.40 5.04
CA GLU A 48 -9.53 4.87 6.31
C GLU A 48 -9.48 3.75 7.34
N ASN A 49 -8.37 3.72 8.09
CA ASN A 49 -8.15 2.79 9.19
C ASN A 49 -7.46 3.52 10.34
N ILE A 50 -8.11 3.52 11.50
CA ILE A 50 -7.59 4.20 12.68
C ILE A 50 -6.40 3.40 13.24
N ALA A 51 -5.19 3.95 13.07
CA ALA A 51 -3.97 3.35 13.59
C ALA A 51 -3.97 3.33 15.13
N SER A 52 -3.57 2.22 15.73
CA SER A 52 -3.42 2.12 17.19
C SER A 52 -2.32 3.07 17.70
N ALA A 53 -2.38 3.41 18.98
CA ALA A 53 -1.34 4.22 19.62
C ALA A 53 0.05 3.60 19.47
N ALA A 54 0.18 2.27 19.60
CA ALA A 54 1.45 1.56 19.43
C ALA A 54 2.02 1.67 18.01
N VAL A 55 1.18 1.64 16.97
CA VAL A 55 1.63 1.85 15.58
C VAL A 55 2.15 3.28 15.41
N ARG A 56 1.42 4.28 15.91
CA ARG A 56 1.86 5.68 15.83
C ARG A 56 3.15 5.92 16.61
N GLU A 57 3.30 5.31 17.79
CA GLU A 57 4.53 5.38 18.58
C GLU A 57 5.73 4.79 17.82
N ALA A 58 5.57 3.61 17.23
CA ALA A 58 6.62 2.97 16.45
C ALA A 58 7.07 3.82 15.23
N MET A 59 6.14 4.49 14.57
CA MET A 59 6.43 5.36 13.42
C MET A 59 7.23 6.61 13.79
N GLY A 60 7.06 7.15 14.99
CA GLY A 60 7.73 8.35 15.48
C GLY A 60 9.02 8.09 16.25
N THR A 61 9.70 6.97 16.05
CA THR A 61 10.92 6.61 16.77
C THR A 61 12.20 7.05 16.06
N VAL A 62 13.34 6.85 16.71
CA VAL A 62 14.68 7.08 16.14
C VAL A 62 14.99 6.27 14.86
N LEU A 63 14.16 5.27 14.53
CA LEU A 63 14.26 4.55 13.26
C LEU A 63 14.07 5.48 12.05
N THR A 64 13.35 6.61 12.22
CA THR A 64 13.21 7.64 11.18
C THR A 64 14.51 8.33 10.80
N ASP A 65 15.52 8.29 11.65
CA ASP A 65 16.82 8.94 11.42
C ASP A 65 17.73 8.07 10.55
N LYS A 66 17.39 6.78 10.37
CA LYS A 66 18.30 5.83 9.74
C LYS A 66 18.07 5.66 8.25
N TYR A 67 19.10 5.99 7.50
CA TYR A 67 19.18 5.69 6.08
C TYR A 67 19.50 4.21 5.86
N ALA A 68 18.60 3.45 5.17
CA ALA A 68 18.67 1.99 5.07
C ALA A 68 18.30 1.47 3.68
N GLU A 69 18.82 2.12 2.63
CA GLU A 69 18.63 1.64 1.25
C GLU A 69 19.18 0.22 1.06
N GLY A 70 18.48 -0.57 0.26
CA GLY A 70 18.74 -1.98 0.05
C GLY A 70 17.81 -2.87 0.89
N TYR A 71 18.26 -4.07 1.22
CA TYR A 71 17.49 -5.09 1.94
C TYR A 71 18.28 -5.64 3.12
N PRO A 72 17.67 -6.33 4.09
CA PRO A 72 18.38 -6.94 5.20
C PRO A 72 19.59 -7.75 4.73
N GLY A 73 20.76 -7.49 5.33
CA GLY A 73 22.03 -8.09 4.95
C GLY A 73 22.63 -7.63 3.62
N ARG A 74 21.94 -6.73 2.88
CA ARG A 74 22.38 -6.18 1.58
C ARG A 74 22.12 -4.69 1.50
N ARG A 75 22.63 -3.93 2.47
CA ARG A 75 22.48 -2.47 2.53
C ARG A 75 23.61 -1.76 1.79
N TYR A 76 23.29 -0.59 1.27
CA TYR A 76 24.30 0.30 0.66
C TYR A 76 25.09 1.07 1.72
N TYR A 77 24.58 1.18 2.95
CA TYR A 77 25.17 1.95 4.05
C TYR A 77 25.40 1.09 5.30
N GLY A 78 26.39 1.49 6.11
CA GLY A 78 26.67 0.86 7.39
C GLY A 78 25.67 1.24 8.48
N GLY A 79 25.73 0.55 9.63
CA GLY A 79 24.91 0.82 10.81
C GLY A 79 23.45 0.36 10.70
N CYS A 80 23.16 -0.60 9.82
CA CYS A 80 21.79 -1.06 9.55
C CYS A 80 21.40 -2.34 10.33
N SER A 81 22.23 -2.86 11.22
CA SER A 81 21.97 -4.15 11.90
C SER A 81 20.63 -4.19 12.61
N VAL A 82 20.28 -3.14 13.36
CA VAL A 82 18.99 -3.06 14.07
C VAL A 82 17.82 -2.90 13.10
N VAL A 83 17.98 -2.09 12.05
CA VAL A 83 16.94 -1.93 11.01
C VAL A 83 16.73 -3.23 10.25
N ASP A 84 17.77 -4.02 10.02
CA ASP A 84 17.68 -5.35 9.41
C ASP A 84 16.83 -6.30 10.26
N GLU A 85 16.99 -6.26 11.58
CA GLU A 85 16.18 -7.04 12.51
C GLU A 85 14.71 -6.59 12.48
N VAL A 86 14.45 -5.28 12.48
CA VAL A 86 13.09 -4.72 12.39
C VAL A 86 12.40 -5.13 11.10
N GLU A 87 13.06 -4.99 9.95
CA GLU A 87 12.51 -5.36 8.64
C GLU A 87 12.30 -6.87 8.53
N SER A 88 13.26 -7.68 9.00
CA SER A 88 13.14 -9.13 9.01
C SER A 88 11.97 -9.60 9.89
N LEU A 89 11.77 -9.00 11.06
CA LEU A 89 10.64 -9.27 11.93
C LEU A 89 9.30 -8.91 11.28
N ALA A 90 9.25 -7.80 10.55
CA ALA A 90 8.04 -7.39 9.83
C ALA A 90 7.72 -8.38 8.69
N ILE A 91 8.73 -8.83 7.94
CA ILE A 91 8.58 -9.85 6.89
C ILE A 91 8.07 -11.17 7.49
N GLU A 92 8.69 -11.65 8.57
CA GLU A 92 8.28 -12.87 9.26
C GLU A 92 6.80 -12.79 9.70
N ARG A 93 6.41 -11.69 10.34
CA ARG A 93 5.04 -11.51 10.84
C ARG A 93 4.02 -11.46 9.71
N VAL A 94 4.29 -10.74 8.64
CA VAL A 94 3.38 -10.62 7.51
C VAL A 94 3.25 -11.93 6.74
N THR A 95 4.36 -12.65 6.51
CA THR A 95 4.33 -13.97 5.85
C THR A 95 3.54 -14.98 6.69
N LYS A 96 3.73 -14.98 8.01
CA LYS A 96 2.96 -15.84 8.93
C LYS A 96 1.48 -15.48 8.94
N LEU A 97 1.14 -14.18 8.98
CA LEU A 97 -0.23 -13.69 9.05
C LEU A 97 -1.05 -14.11 7.83
N PHE A 98 -0.47 -14.03 6.65
CA PHE A 98 -1.16 -14.30 5.37
C PHE A 98 -0.82 -15.68 4.77
N GLY A 99 0.00 -16.49 5.42
CA GLY A 99 0.47 -17.75 4.84
C GLY A 99 1.27 -17.58 3.55
N ALA A 100 1.92 -16.42 3.38
CA ALA A 100 2.64 -16.08 2.16
C ALA A 100 4.06 -16.67 2.16
N THR A 101 4.57 -17.03 0.97
CA THR A 101 5.95 -17.54 0.83
C THR A 101 6.97 -16.40 0.94
N TYR A 102 6.64 -15.23 0.41
CA TYR A 102 7.51 -14.05 0.37
C TYR A 102 6.72 -12.80 0.73
N ALA A 103 7.40 -11.80 1.28
CA ALA A 103 6.85 -10.48 1.52
C ALA A 103 7.89 -9.39 1.30
N ASN A 104 7.43 -8.22 0.87
CA ASN A 104 8.19 -6.98 0.88
C ASN A 104 7.40 -5.96 1.71
N VAL A 105 8.03 -5.42 2.75
CA VAL A 105 7.40 -4.51 3.71
C VAL A 105 7.88 -3.06 3.56
N GLN A 106 8.66 -2.77 2.51
CA GLN A 106 9.24 -1.43 2.30
C GLN A 106 8.28 -0.38 1.71
N PRO A 107 7.25 -0.74 0.89
CA PRO A 107 6.36 0.28 0.36
C PRO A 107 5.69 1.11 1.47
N HIS A 108 5.70 2.44 1.31
CA HIS A 108 5.10 3.37 2.28
C HIS A 108 3.59 3.58 2.07
N SER A 109 3.03 3.06 0.96
CA SER A 109 1.61 3.20 0.61
C SER A 109 1.16 2.05 -0.29
N GLY A 110 -0.15 1.81 -0.36
CA GLY A 110 -0.74 0.85 -1.31
C GLY A 110 -0.42 1.21 -2.77
N ALA A 111 -0.41 2.50 -3.11
CA ALA A 111 -0.03 2.96 -4.45
C ALA A 111 1.41 2.60 -4.81
N GLN A 112 2.35 2.75 -3.87
CA GLN A 112 3.74 2.34 -4.07
C GLN A 112 3.88 0.82 -4.14
N ALA A 113 3.14 0.06 -3.33
CA ALA A 113 3.12 -1.39 -3.38
C ALA A 113 2.63 -1.89 -4.74
N ASN A 114 1.53 -1.32 -5.25
CA ASN A 114 1.01 -1.64 -6.58
C ASN A 114 2.01 -1.28 -7.68
N MET A 115 2.64 -0.10 -7.60
CA MET A 115 3.69 0.31 -8.55
C MET A 115 4.87 -0.67 -8.56
N ALA A 116 5.32 -1.13 -7.38
CA ALA A 116 6.40 -2.10 -7.27
C ALA A 116 6.05 -3.43 -7.96
N VAL A 117 4.82 -3.91 -7.81
CA VAL A 117 4.33 -5.11 -8.50
C VAL A 117 4.32 -4.90 -10.02
N TYR A 118 3.79 -3.77 -10.49
CA TYR A 118 3.78 -3.48 -11.92
C TYR A 118 5.19 -3.45 -12.51
N PHE A 119 6.12 -2.74 -11.89
CA PHE A 119 7.50 -2.65 -12.38
C PHE A 119 8.27 -3.97 -12.30
N ALA A 120 7.92 -4.86 -11.37
CA ALA A 120 8.54 -6.18 -11.28
C ALA A 120 8.14 -7.10 -12.44
N PHE A 121 6.91 -7.01 -12.94
CA PHE A 121 6.35 -7.97 -13.89
C PHE A 121 6.04 -7.40 -15.28
N LEU A 122 5.96 -6.08 -15.42
CA LEU A 122 5.49 -5.41 -16.61
C LEU A 122 6.54 -4.43 -17.17
N LYS A 123 6.36 -4.10 -18.46
CA LYS A 123 7.06 -3.00 -19.13
C LYS A 123 6.03 -1.96 -19.58
N PRO A 124 6.42 -0.67 -19.70
CA PRO A 124 5.55 0.33 -20.31
C PRO A 124 5.00 -0.16 -21.66
N GLY A 125 3.69 0.01 -21.86
CA GLY A 125 2.99 -0.47 -23.05
C GLY A 125 2.43 -1.90 -22.94
N ASP A 126 2.77 -2.67 -21.92
CA ASP A 126 2.12 -3.96 -21.67
C ASP A 126 0.61 -3.77 -21.40
N THR A 127 -0.18 -4.75 -21.77
CA THR A 127 -1.63 -4.72 -21.51
C THR A 127 -1.94 -5.28 -20.13
N ILE A 128 -2.71 -4.53 -19.36
CA ILE A 128 -3.29 -4.96 -18.09
C ILE A 128 -4.82 -4.97 -18.18
N MET A 129 -5.45 -5.80 -17.38
CA MET A 129 -6.89 -5.86 -17.27
C MET A 129 -7.28 -5.64 -15.81
N ALA A 130 -8.14 -4.66 -15.55
CA ALA A 130 -8.45 -4.23 -14.19
C ALA A 130 -9.90 -3.74 -14.08
N MET A 131 -10.42 -3.68 -12.84
CA MET A 131 -11.78 -3.24 -12.61
C MET A 131 -11.93 -1.75 -12.94
N ASN A 132 -12.98 -1.41 -13.68
CA ASN A 132 -13.33 -0.02 -14.02
C ASN A 132 -13.50 0.79 -12.72
N LEU A 133 -12.92 2.01 -12.70
CA LEU A 133 -13.02 2.93 -11.57
C LEU A 133 -14.49 3.22 -11.18
N ALA A 134 -15.36 3.41 -12.17
CA ALA A 134 -16.78 3.67 -11.95
C ALA A 134 -17.56 2.47 -11.39
N HIS A 135 -16.99 1.26 -11.47
CA HIS A 135 -17.58 0.03 -10.94
C HIS A 135 -16.93 -0.45 -9.64
N GLY A 136 -16.09 0.39 -9.02
CA GLY A 136 -15.46 0.11 -7.74
C GLY A 136 -13.96 -0.15 -7.79
N GLY A 137 -13.30 0.00 -8.93
CA GLY A 137 -11.86 -0.10 -9.05
C GLY A 137 -11.10 0.99 -8.28
N HIS A 138 -9.78 0.88 -8.22
CA HIS A 138 -8.91 1.89 -7.61
C HIS A 138 -8.20 2.72 -8.69
N LEU A 139 -7.72 3.91 -8.33
CA LEU A 139 -6.95 4.76 -9.26
C LEU A 139 -5.73 4.03 -9.83
N THR A 140 -5.02 3.25 -9.01
CA THR A 140 -3.85 2.46 -9.43
C THR A 140 -4.20 1.22 -10.26
N HIS A 141 -5.48 0.98 -10.53
CA HIS A 141 -5.95 -0.10 -11.40
C HIS A 141 -6.16 0.37 -12.85
N GLY A 142 -5.40 1.35 -13.31
CA GLY A 142 -5.41 1.78 -14.70
C GLY A 142 -6.19 3.07 -14.99
N SER A 143 -6.48 3.87 -13.97
CA SER A 143 -7.11 5.19 -14.19
C SER A 143 -6.20 6.08 -15.06
N PRO A 144 -6.73 6.78 -16.08
CA PRO A 144 -5.94 7.64 -16.96
C PRO A 144 -5.15 8.76 -16.27
N VAL A 145 -5.60 9.18 -15.09
CA VAL A 145 -4.92 10.21 -14.30
C VAL A 145 -3.83 9.64 -13.36
N ASN A 146 -3.67 8.32 -13.34
CA ASN A 146 -2.71 7.61 -12.52
C ASN A 146 -1.58 7.04 -13.38
N PHE A 147 -0.39 6.79 -12.76
CA PHE A 147 0.75 6.18 -13.45
C PHE A 147 0.37 4.90 -14.19
N SER A 148 -0.53 4.09 -13.64
CA SER A 148 -0.94 2.82 -14.22
C SER A 148 -1.68 2.99 -15.56
N GLY A 149 -2.53 4.00 -15.68
CA GLY A 149 -3.20 4.33 -16.93
C GLY A 149 -2.33 5.08 -17.93
N GLN A 150 -1.24 5.71 -17.46
CA GLN A 150 -0.29 6.41 -18.33
C GLN A 150 0.78 5.49 -18.92
N LEU A 151 1.15 4.43 -18.20
CA LEU A 151 2.24 3.54 -18.61
C LEU A 151 1.76 2.27 -19.32
N TYR A 152 0.53 1.84 -19.09
CA TYR A 152 0.02 0.55 -19.56
C TYR A 152 -1.22 0.69 -20.43
N ASN A 153 -1.43 -0.27 -21.33
CA ASN A 153 -2.66 -0.39 -22.08
C ASN A 153 -3.71 -1.04 -21.18
N VAL A 154 -4.76 -0.31 -20.84
CA VAL A 154 -5.75 -0.75 -19.85
C VAL A 154 -7.01 -1.25 -20.53
N VAL A 155 -7.38 -2.48 -20.27
CA VAL A 155 -8.66 -3.09 -20.65
C VAL A 155 -9.53 -3.20 -19.39
N PRO A 156 -10.55 -2.37 -19.21
CA PRO A 156 -11.39 -2.44 -18.03
C PRO A 156 -12.36 -3.61 -18.11
N TYR A 157 -12.57 -4.31 -16.98
CA TYR A 157 -13.74 -5.15 -16.77
C TYR A 157 -14.70 -4.46 -15.79
N GLY A 158 -15.94 -4.87 -15.78
CA GLY A 158 -16.99 -4.21 -14.98
C GLY A 158 -17.95 -5.18 -14.34
N VAL A 159 -19.07 -4.63 -13.91
CA VAL A 159 -20.21 -5.34 -13.38
C VAL A 159 -21.33 -5.38 -14.39
N ASP A 160 -22.15 -6.42 -14.35
CA ASP A 160 -23.39 -6.49 -15.07
C ASP A 160 -24.40 -5.45 -14.54
N ALA A 161 -25.13 -4.81 -15.42
CA ALA A 161 -25.98 -3.67 -15.09
C ALA A 161 -27.21 -4.02 -14.23
N GLU A 162 -27.69 -5.27 -14.31
CA GLU A 162 -28.88 -5.71 -13.57
C GLU A 162 -28.51 -6.30 -12.21
N SER A 163 -27.48 -7.17 -12.20
CA SER A 163 -27.08 -7.87 -10.98
C SER A 163 -26.08 -7.11 -10.12
N GLU A 164 -25.44 -6.07 -10.68
CA GLU A 164 -24.32 -5.31 -10.06
C GLU A 164 -23.17 -6.21 -9.60
N ARG A 165 -23.01 -7.37 -10.23
CA ARG A 165 -21.91 -8.31 -9.96
C ARG A 165 -20.92 -8.33 -11.11
N ILE A 166 -19.68 -8.68 -10.81
CA ILE A 166 -18.65 -8.86 -11.84
C ILE A 166 -19.17 -9.84 -12.88
N ASP A 167 -19.22 -9.41 -14.13
CA ASP A 167 -19.56 -10.26 -15.27
C ASP A 167 -18.33 -11.09 -15.64
N TYR A 168 -18.25 -12.29 -15.08
CA TYR A 168 -17.12 -13.19 -15.32
C TYR A 168 -17.05 -13.75 -16.72
N ASP A 169 -18.17 -13.81 -17.43
CA ASP A 169 -18.21 -14.37 -18.78
C ASP A 169 -17.69 -13.33 -19.77
N GLU A 170 -18.13 -12.08 -19.63
CA GLU A 170 -17.58 -10.96 -20.38
C GLU A 170 -16.10 -10.72 -20.01
N PHE A 171 -15.73 -10.81 -18.73
CA PHE A 171 -14.34 -10.74 -18.29
C PHE A 171 -13.47 -11.81 -18.97
N ALA A 172 -13.93 -13.06 -19.03
CA ALA A 172 -13.21 -14.14 -19.70
C ALA A 172 -13.10 -13.91 -21.22
N ARG A 173 -14.15 -13.36 -21.85
CA ARG A 173 -14.14 -13.00 -23.26
C ARG A 173 -13.10 -11.94 -23.56
N LEU A 174 -13.10 -10.84 -22.80
CA LEU A 174 -12.14 -9.75 -22.91
C LEU A 174 -10.69 -10.22 -22.65
N ALA A 175 -10.49 -11.08 -21.66
CA ALA A 175 -9.16 -11.62 -21.37
C ALA A 175 -8.60 -12.43 -22.54
N LYS A 176 -9.43 -13.24 -23.21
CA LYS A 176 -9.02 -14.00 -24.41
C LYS A 176 -8.73 -13.11 -25.61
N GLU A 177 -9.53 -12.05 -25.79
CA GLU A 177 -9.39 -11.10 -26.90
C GLU A 177 -8.10 -10.27 -26.74
N HIS A 178 -7.90 -9.67 -25.57
CA HIS A 178 -6.83 -8.71 -25.35
C HIS A 178 -5.53 -9.32 -24.81
N LYS A 179 -5.57 -10.57 -24.34
CA LYS A 179 -4.41 -11.31 -23.80
C LYS A 179 -3.55 -10.46 -22.87
N PRO A 180 -4.12 -9.94 -21.77
CA PRO A 180 -3.38 -9.09 -20.85
C PRO A 180 -2.21 -9.85 -20.25
N LYS A 181 -1.12 -9.16 -19.99
CA LYS A 181 0.03 -9.73 -19.29
C LYS A 181 -0.22 -9.86 -17.79
N MET A 182 -1.08 -8.98 -17.25
CA MET A 182 -1.50 -9.01 -15.85
C MET A 182 -3.00 -8.71 -15.74
N ILE A 183 -3.66 -9.46 -14.88
CA ILE A 183 -5.02 -9.20 -14.42
C ILE A 183 -4.94 -8.69 -13.00
N VAL A 184 -5.48 -7.48 -12.78
CA VAL A 184 -5.58 -6.84 -11.47
C VAL A 184 -6.98 -7.07 -10.94
N ALA A 185 -7.07 -7.80 -9.84
CA ALA A 185 -8.32 -8.07 -9.13
C ALA A 185 -8.34 -7.31 -7.80
N GLY A 186 -9.52 -7.15 -7.22
CA GLY A 186 -9.72 -6.34 -6.03
C GLY A 186 -10.41 -5.03 -6.35
N ALA A 187 -10.92 -4.38 -5.33
CA ALA A 187 -11.72 -3.18 -5.49
C ALA A 187 -11.69 -2.29 -4.24
N SER A 188 -11.93 -0.99 -4.44
CA SER A 188 -12.09 -0.01 -3.36
C SER A 188 -13.55 0.11 -2.91
N SER A 189 -14.50 -0.06 -3.81
CA SER A 189 -15.93 0.12 -3.51
C SER A 189 -16.80 -0.92 -4.22
N TYR A 190 -16.51 -2.19 -4.00
CA TYR A 190 -17.31 -3.32 -4.47
C TYR A 190 -17.67 -4.21 -3.28
N ALA A 191 -18.91 -4.15 -2.83
CA ALA A 191 -19.39 -4.79 -1.59
C ALA A 191 -19.91 -6.21 -1.80
N ARG A 192 -19.43 -6.93 -2.79
CA ARG A 192 -19.83 -8.31 -3.10
C ARG A 192 -18.64 -9.25 -2.96
N VAL A 193 -18.90 -10.51 -2.69
CA VAL A 193 -17.85 -11.55 -2.69
C VAL A 193 -17.28 -11.72 -4.10
N ILE A 194 -15.96 -11.71 -4.17
CA ILE A 194 -15.21 -11.93 -5.42
C ILE A 194 -14.88 -13.42 -5.53
N ASP A 195 -15.17 -14.03 -6.69
CA ASP A 195 -14.82 -15.41 -6.97
C ASP A 195 -13.35 -15.52 -7.43
N TRP A 196 -12.46 -15.70 -6.49
CA TRP A 196 -11.01 -15.82 -6.74
C TRP A 196 -10.66 -17.03 -7.60
N LYS A 197 -11.44 -18.11 -7.53
CA LYS A 197 -11.20 -19.31 -8.35
C LYS A 197 -11.49 -19.03 -9.82
N ARG A 198 -12.55 -18.26 -10.12
CA ARG A 198 -12.83 -17.81 -11.50
C ARG A 198 -11.75 -16.87 -11.99
N PHE A 199 -11.29 -15.90 -11.19
CA PHE A 199 -10.16 -15.02 -11.56
C PHE A 199 -8.91 -15.83 -11.89
N ARG A 200 -8.52 -16.77 -11.02
CA ARG A 200 -7.35 -17.62 -11.25
C ARG A 200 -7.49 -18.44 -12.54
N LYS A 201 -8.65 -19.07 -12.76
CA LYS A 201 -8.92 -19.85 -13.97
C LYS A 201 -8.82 -19.02 -15.26
N ILE A 202 -9.34 -17.79 -15.23
CA ILE A 202 -9.29 -16.90 -16.40
C ILE A 202 -7.85 -16.44 -16.64
N ALA A 203 -7.12 -16.06 -15.61
CA ALA A 203 -5.72 -15.66 -15.74
C ALA A 203 -4.85 -16.79 -16.30
N ASP A 204 -5.02 -18.01 -15.80
CA ASP A 204 -4.31 -19.21 -16.31
C ASP A 204 -4.62 -19.49 -17.77
N ALA A 205 -5.88 -19.34 -18.17
CA ALA A 205 -6.32 -19.61 -19.54
C ALA A 205 -5.68 -18.68 -20.58
N VAL A 206 -5.20 -17.52 -20.18
CA VAL A 206 -4.53 -16.53 -21.05
C VAL A 206 -3.04 -16.34 -20.75
N GLY A 207 -2.51 -17.04 -19.74
CA GLY A 207 -1.11 -16.94 -19.31
C GLY A 207 -0.78 -15.62 -18.61
N ALA A 208 -1.78 -14.96 -18.00
CA ALA A 208 -1.61 -13.69 -17.30
C ALA A 208 -1.17 -13.90 -15.85
N TYR A 209 -0.37 -12.95 -15.33
CA TYR A 209 -0.20 -12.84 -13.89
C TYR A 209 -1.53 -12.43 -13.23
N LEU A 210 -1.87 -13.03 -12.11
CA LEU A 210 -2.98 -12.58 -11.29
C LEU A 210 -2.42 -11.78 -10.11
N PHE A 211 -2.71 -10.49 -10.09
CA PHE A 211 -2.39 -9.57 -9.00
C PHE A 211 -3.67 -9.22 -8.25
N VAL A 212 -3.68 -9.42 -6.94
CA VAL A 212 -4.83 -9.12 -6.09
C VAL A 212 -4.51 -7.97 -5.14
N ASP A 213 -5.18 -6.83 -5.34
CA ASP A 213 -5.15 -5.73 -4.40
C ASP A 213 -6.25 -5.96 -3.33
N MET A 214 -5.81 -6.38 -2.15
CA MET A 214 -6.71 -6.71 -1.04
C MET A 214 -6.74 -5.62 0.05
N ALA A 215 -6.29 -4.41 -0.23
CA ALA A 215 -6.11 -3.35 0.77
C ALA A 215 -7.37 -3.12 1.63
N HIS A 216 -8.58 -3.14 1.04
CA HIS A 216 -9.83 -2.88 1.75
C HIS A 216 -10.35 -4.06 2.59
N TYR A 217 -9.90 -5.28 2.33
CA TYR A 217 -10.38 -6.47 3.03
C TYR A 217 -9.25 -7.37 3.57
N ALA A 218 -8.03 -6.82 3.63
CA ALA A 218 -6.87 -7.56 4.14
C ALA A 218 -7.07 -8.07 5.57
N GLY A 219 -7.75 -7.31 6.42
CA GLY A 219 -8.10 -7.73 7.79
C GLY A 219 -9.02 -8.94 7.82
N LEU A 220 -9.99 -9.01 6.89
CA LEU A 220 -10.88 -10.18 6.77
C LEU A 220 -10.11 -11.40 6.25
N VAL A 221 -9.21 -11.21 5.27
CA VAL A 221 -8.33 -12.29 4.77
C VAL A 221 -7.45 -12.84 5.88
N ALA A 222 -6.91 -11.98 6.74
CA ALA A 222 -6.08 -12.39 7.88
C ALA A 222 -6.88 -13.14 8.96
N ALA A 223 -8.17 -12.87 9.07
CA ALA A 223 -9.05 -13.52 10.04
C ALA A 223 -9.61 -14.88 9.56
N GLY A 224 -9.55 -15.21 8.28
CA GLY A 224 -10.01 -16.47 7.66
C GLY A 224 -11.27 -16.31 6.84
#